data_74a6ea4ca4685286a7436ea2d8f20f72
#
_entry.id   74a6ea4ca4685286a7436ea2d8f20f72
#
_cell.length_a   1.000
_cell.length_b   1.000
_cell.length_c   1.000
_cell.angle_alpha   90.00
_cell.angle_beta   90.00
_cell.angle_gamma   90.00
#
_symmetry.space_group_name_H-M   'P 1'
#
loop_
_entity.id
_entity.type
_entity.pdbx_description
1 polymer ?
#
loop_
_entity_poly.entity_id
_entity_poly.type
_entity_poly.pdbx_seq_one_letter_code
_entity_poly.pdbx_strand_id
1 'polypeptide(L)'
;MPRKIITEELKQEIVNYYLSKPMTLKQVEDKYELSHPTISKILKDVSKYTKAKLNNPDMKEHFFQEINSEENAYFLGLLIADGNVFKDNTGRQASISITLDLKDEYMLQKFKEVLRADTSIGYDGRGCGQIAVRSNIMAEDLAKYGVIPRKSYHTYLPEIPNQYMWHVLRGIFDGDGSILAKPSPNNDGHNRFLHCVSFCGTHKLMEDISNYLYTNLAFKQKPTVYDYKDRQLSELKIQNIDDIYLFGIYIYKGATIFLNRKYKIFLDFKQHYNLD
;
A
#
# COMPACT_ATOMS: atom_id res chain seq x y z
N MET A 1 34.94 -13.48 38.20
CA MET A 1 34.22 -14.65 37.65
C MET A 1 34.93 -15.12 36.40
N PRO A 2 35.16 -16.42 36.19
CA PRO A 2 35.76 -16.91 34.95
C PRO A 2 34.87 -16.54 33.73
N ARG A 3 35.51 -16.11 32.64
CA ARG A 3 34.77 -15.81 31.38
C ARG A 3 34.06 -17.08 30.89
N LYS A 4 32.74 -17.04 30.77
CA LYS A 4 31.94 -18.13 30.20
C LYS A 4 32.38 -18.33 28.73
N ILE A 5 32.80 -19.54 28.38
CA ILE A 5 33.15 -19.86 26.99
C ILE A 5 31.86 -19.92 26.16
N ILE A 6 31.79 -19.12 25.10
CA ILE A 6 30.62 -19.05 24.24
C ILE A 6 30.88 -19.93 23.01
N THR A 7 30.31 -21.15 23.05
CA THR A 7 30.37 -22.08 21.91
C THR A 7 29.34 -21.71 20.83
N GLU A 8 29.48 -22.25 19.63
CA GLU A 8 28.51 -22.02 18.55
C GLU A 8 27.14 -22.63 18.89
N GLU A 9 27.12 -23.79 19.59
CA GLU A 9 25.90 -24.41 20.09
C GLU A 9 25.14 -23.49 21.05
N LEU A 10 25.85 -22.85 21.97
CA LEU A 10 25.27 -21.90 22.93
C LEU A 10 24.73 -20.65 22.20
N LYS A 11 25.43 -20.16 21.18
CA LYS A 11 24.94 -19.03 20.35
C LYS A 11 23.64 -19.42 19.66
N GLN A 12 23.58 -20.61 19.05
CA GLN A 12 22.39 -21.08 18.36
C GLN A 12 21.21 -21.30 19.33
N GLU A 13 21.47 -21.80 20.53
CA GLU A 13 20.47 -21.93 21.59
C GLU A 13 19.90 -20.57 22.00
N ILE A 14 20.77 -19.58 22.22
CA ILE A 14 20.37 -18.20 22.54
C ILE A 14 19.49 -17.61 21.42
N VAL A 15 19.89 -17.80 20.16
CA VAL A 15 19.11 -17.35 19.00
C VAL A 15 17.73 -18.03 18.98
N ASN A 16 17.69 -19.35 19.09
CA ASN A 16 16.43 -20.10 19.09
C ASN A 16 15.52 -19.71 20.24
N TYR A 17 16.08 -19.53 21.44
CA TYR A 17 15.33 -19.06 22.59
C TYR A 17 14.75 -17.66 22.36
N TYR A 18 15.56 -16.73 21.84
CA TYR A 18 15.12 -15.38 21.54
C TYR A 18 14.03 -15.31 20.46
N LEU A 19 14.05 -16.24 19.50
CA LEU A 19 13.05 -16.36 18.45
C LEU A 19 11.77 -17.10 18.87
N SER A 20 11.81 -17.89 19.96
CA SER A 20 10.70 -18.76 20.36
C SER A 20 9.46 -18.01 20.87
N LYS A 21 9.64 -16.81 21.42
CA LYS A 21 8.57 -15.95 21.93
C LYS A 21 9.05 -14.50 22.04
N PRO A 22 8.13 -13.51 22.03
CA PRO A 22 8.49 -12.11 22.30
C PRO A 22 9.17 -11.97 23.65
N MET A 23 10.37 -11.38 23.69
CA MET A 23 11.10 -11.12 24.93
C MET A 23 12.09 -9.96 24.79
N THR A 24 12.45 -9.35 25.91
CA THR A 24 13.47 -8.30 25.95
C THR A 24 14.87 -8.90 26.01
N LEU A 25 15.89 -8.12 25.59
CA LEU A 25 17.29 -8.53 25.73
C LEU A 25 17.64 -8.81 27.22
N LYS A 26 17.05 -8.04 28.12
CA LYS A 26 17.23 -8.23 29.58
C LYS A 26 16.81 -9.62 30.05
N GLN A 27 15.70 -10.15 29.53
CA GLN A 27 15.24 -11.52 29.87
C GLN A 27 16.20 -12.59 29.35
N VAL A 28 16.87 -12.35 28.21
CA VAL A 28 17.90 -13.25 27.69
C VAL A 28 19.19 -13.17 28.52
N GLU A 29 19.60 -11.95 28.88
CA GLU A 29 20.76 -11.71 29.77
C GLU A 29 20.59 -12.43 31.07
N ASP A 30 19.43 -12.27 31.73
CA ASP A 30 19.12 -12.88 33.00
C ASP A 30 19.08 -14.42 32.91
N LYS A 31 18.55 -14.99 31.82
CA LYS A 31 18.49 -16.44 31.65
C LYS A 31 19.87 -17.08 31.42
N TYR A 32 20.69 -16.46 30.57
CA TYR A 32 22.00 -17.04 30.22
C TYR A 32 23.16 -16.50 31.03
N GLU A 33 22.89 -15.55 31.92
CA GLU A 33 23.90 -14.86 32.76
C GLU A 33 25.05 -14.27 31.94
N LEU A 34 24.71 -13.68 30.80
CA LEU A 34 25.65 -13.04 29.88
C LEU A 34 25.43 -11.53 29.87
N SER A 35 26.50 -10.78 29.65
CA SER A 35 26.42 -9.33 29.61
C SER A 35 25.67 -8.83 28.36
N HIS A 36 25.03 -7.66 28.49
CA HIS A 36 24.34 -6.98 27.37
C HIS A 36 25.15 -6.92 26.07
N PRO A 37 26.44 -6.50 26.07
CA PRO A 37 27.24 -6.47 24.85
C PRO A 37 27.41 -7.84 24.20
N THR A 38 27.50 -8.91 25.01
CA THR A 38 27.66 -10.28 24.55
C THR A 38 26.38 -10.77 23.86
N ILE A 39 25.23 -10.63 24.50
CA ILE A 39 23.93 -10.99 23.94
C ILE A 39 23.65 -10.16 22.69
N SER A 40 23.91 -8.86 22.74
CA SER A 40 23.72 -7.97 21.60
C SER A 40 24.56 -8.37 20.37
N LYS A 41 25.80 -8.86 20.61
CA LYS A 41 26.68 -9.36 19.55
C LYS A 41 26.17 -10.67 18.95
N ILE A 42 25.71 -11.61 19.78
CA ILE A 42 25.14 -12.91 19.35
C ILE A 42 23.88 -12.69 18.51
N LEU A 43 23.03 -11.77 18.95
CA LEU A 43 21.74 -11.48 18.31
C LEU A 43 21.82 -10.40 17.24
N LYS A 44 23.03 -9.88 16.89
CA LYS A 44 23.20 -8.75 15.98
C LYS A 44 22.51 -8.96 14.63
N ASP A 45 22.59 -10.15 14.07
CA ASP A 45 21.99 -10.47 12.78
C ASP A 45 20.51 -10.86 12.90
N VAL A 46 20.13 -11.35 14.08
CA VAL A 46 18.75 -11.75 14.42
C VAL A 46 17.94 -10.54 14.89
N SER A 47 18.56 -9.58 15.58
CA SER A 47 17.90 -8.40 16.16
C SER A 47 17.31 -7.45 15.12
N LYS A 48 17.78 -7.52 13.87
CA LYS A 48 17.18 -6.76 12.77
C LYS A 48 15.71 -7.15 12.52
N TYR A 49 15.36 -8.41 12.77
CA TYR A 49 14.02 -8.94 12.58
C TYR A 49 13.16 -8.92 13.84
N THR A 50 13.79 -8.91 15.03
CA THR A 50 13.10 -9.15 16.29
C THR A 50 12.67 -7.90 17.04
N LYS A 51 13.30 -6.72 16.82
CA LYS A 51 12.82 -5.47 17.45
C LYS A 51 11.40 -5.10 17.04
N ALA A 52 10.99 -5.38 15.79
CA ALA A 52 9.61 -5.17 15.37
C ALA A 52 8.66 -6.23 15.96
N LYS A 53 9.12 -7.48 16.02
CA LYS A 53 8.33 -8.57 16.63
C LYS A 53 8.07 -8.36 18.11
N LEU A 54 8.98 -7.68 18.84
CA LEU A 54 8.79 -7.27 20.23
C LEU A 54 7.76 -6.14 20.40
N ASN A 55 7.69 -5.22 19.41
CA ASN A 55 6.75 -4.10 19.41
C ASN A 55 5.38 -4.46 18.84
N ASN A 56 5.31 -5.49 17.97
CA ASN A 56 4.09 -5.93 17.28
C ASN A 56 4.13 -7.45 17.04
N PRO A 57 4.02 -8.28 18.10
CA PRO A 57 4.17 -9.73 17.99
C PRO A 57 3.12 -10.39 17.10
N ASP A 58 1.94 -9.79 16.95
CA ASP A 58 0.79 -10.30 16.20
C ASP A 58 0.71 -9.73 14.78
N MET A 59 1.61 -8.81 14.42
CA MET A 59 1.59 -8.18 13.10
C MET A 59 1.85 -9.20 11.99
N LYS A 60 1.01 -9.16 10.96
CA LYS A 60 1.15 -10.01 9.77
C LYS A 60 2.27 -9.49 8.87
N GLU A 61 3.53 -9.79 9.20
CA GLU A 61 4.69 -9.31 8.42
C GLU A 61 4.72 -9.81 6.97
N HIS A 62 4.18 -11.01 6.71
CA HIS A 62 4.05 -11.61 5.38
C HIS A 62 2.71 -11.29 4.69
N PHE A 63 2.04 -10.19 5.07
CA PHE A 63 0.75 -9.83 4.50
C PHE A 63 0.76 -9.65 2.98
N PHE A 64 1.91 -9.25 2.42
CA PHE A 64 2.11 -9.06 0.98
C PHE A 64 2.97 -10.15 0.33
N GLN A 65 3.24 -11.27 1.01
CA GLN A 65 4.04 -12.37 0.44
C GLN A 65 3.38 -12.95 -0.81
N GLU A 66 2.05 -13.11 -0.76
CA GLU A 66 1.20 -13.54 -1.86
C GLU A 66 -0.04 -12.64 -1.91
N ILE A 67 -0.45 -12.26 -3.11
CA ILE A 67 -1.69 -11.50 -3.31
C ILE A 67 -2.81 -12.51 -3.54
N ASN A 68 -3.59 -12.75 -2.49
CA ASN A 68 -4.61 -13.81 -2.43
C ASN A 68 -5.91 -13.39 -1.72
N SER A 69 -6.07 -12.10 -1.43
CA SER A 69 -7.31 -11.54 -0.85
C SER A 69 -7.58 -10.14 -1.38
N GLU A 70 -8.83 -9.66 -1.18
CA GLU A 70 -9.19 -8.28 -1.49
C GLU A 70 -8.29 -7.29 -0.72
N GLU A 71 -8.08 -7.55 0.57
CA GLU A 71 -7.35 -6.65 1.45
C GLU A 71 -5.91 -6.46 1.00
N ASN A 72 -5.16 -7.55 0.76
CA ASN A 72 -3.75 -7.40 0.37
C ASN A 72 -3.60 -6.83 -1.04
N ALA A 73 -4.50 -7.16 -1.96
CA ALA A 73 -4.53 -6.58 -3.30
C ALA A 73 -4.86 -5.08 -3.27
N TYR A 74 -5.90 -4.68 -2.53
CA TYR A 74 -6.29 -3.27 -2.41
C TYR A 74 -5.17 -2.43 -1.78
N PHE A 75 -4.61 -2.89 -0.64
CA PHE A 75 -3.54 -2.15 0.01
C PHE A 75 -2.22 -2.17 -0.77
N LEU A 76 -1.95 -3.20 -1.57
CA LEU A 76 -0.85 -3.15 -2.54
C LEU A 76 -1.06 -2.00 -3.53
N GLY A 77 -2.25 -1.88 -4.12
CA GLY A 77 -2.59 -0.80 -5.03
C GLY A 77 -2.47 0.59 -4.38
N LEU A 78 -2.98 0.74 -3.17
CA LEU A 78 -2.88 1.99 -2.40
C LEU A 78 -1.42 2.33 -2.05
N LEU A 79 -0.58 1.32 -1.75
CA LEU A 79 0.85 1.49 -1.52
C LEU A 79 1.62 1.82 -2.80
N ILE A 80 1.20 1.33 -3.98
CA ILE A 80 1.76 1.74 -5.27
C ILE A 80 1.50 3.23 -5.51
N ALA A 81 0.33 3.76 -5.16
CA ALA A 81 -0.01 5.17 -5.24
C ALA A 81 0.63 5.98 -4.09
N ASP A 82 0.02 6.00 -2.94
CA ASP A 82 0.30 6.87 -1.79
C ASP A 82 1.30 6.29 -0.77
N GLY A 83 1.78 5.06 -0.99
CA GLY A 83 2.69 4.42 -0.06
C GLY A 83 4.12 4.95 -0.14
N ASN A 84 4.82 4.91 1.00
CA ASN A 84 6.24 5.19 1.07
C ASN A 84 6.97 4.07 1.81
N VAL A 85 8.07 3.60 1.22
CA VAL A 85 9.01 2.68 1.87
C VAL A 85 10.31 3.44 2.14
N PHE A 86 10.68 3.51 3.40
CA PHE A 86 11.93 4.13 3.82
C PHE A 86 12.86 3.08 4.45
N LYS A 87 14.08 2.98 3.93
CA LYS A 87 15.13 2.11 4.47
C LYS A 87 16.41 2.94 4.57
N ASP A 88 16.96 3.05 5.76
CA ASP A 88 18.23 3.73 5.99
C ASP A 88 19.40 2.73 6.10
N ASN A 89 20.62 3.25 6.10
CA ASN A 89 21.85 2.46 6.22
C ASN A 89 22.25 2.19 7.69
N THR A 90 21.41 2.60 8.66
CA THR A 90 21.75 2.49 10.10
C THR A 90 21.42 1.12 10.70
N GLY A 91 20.90 0.19 9.88
CA GLY A 91 20.48 -1.14 10.34
C GLY A 91 19.12 -1.17 11.02
N ARG A 92 18.37 -0.06 11.00
CA ARG A 92 16.97 -0.03 11.43
C ARG A 92 16.10 -0.78 10.43
N GLN A 93 14.96 -1.27 10.92
CA GLN A 93 13.98 -1.89 10.04
C GLN A 93 13.40 -0.88 9.06
N ALA A 94 13.07 -1.37 7.86
CA ALA A 94 12.33 -0.58 6.87
C ALA A 94 11.00 -0.10 7.45
N SER A 95 10.66 1.15 7.16
CA SER A 95 9.38 1.75 7.51
C SER A 95 8.50 1.79 6.27
N ILE A 96 7.31 1.22 6.36
CA ILE A 96 6.26 1.28 5.33
C ILE A 96 5.17 2.19 5.86
N SER A 97 4.80 3.23 5.11
CA SER A 97 3.80 4.20 5.54
C SER A 97 2.81 4.56 4.45
N ILE A 98 1.60 4.91 4.88
CA ILE A 98 0.54 5.48 4.03
C ILE A 98 0.10 6.78 4.71
N THR A 99 -0.06 7.84 3.90
CA THR A 99 -0.57 9.14 4.35
C THR A 99 -1.82 9.46 3.55
N LEU A 100 -2.93 9.75 4.23
CA LEU A 100 -4.20 10.09 3.60
C LEU A 100 -4.80 11.35 4.24
N ASP A 101 -5.71 12.01 3.52
CA ASP A 101 -6.56 13.07 4.06
C ASP A 101 -7.40 12.54 5.24
N LEU A 102 -7.63 13.35 6.27
CA LEU A 102 -8.39 12.95 7.47
C LEU A 102 -9.80 12.44 7.18
N LYS A 103 -10.45 12.91 6.10
CA LYS A 103 -11.75 12.38 5.67
C LYS A 103 -11.69 10.89 5.25
N ASP A 104 -10.50 10.39 4.92
CA ASP A 104 -10.24 9.01 4.54
C ASP A 104 -9.51 8.21 5.65
N GLU A 105 -9.44 8.75 6.90
CA GLU A 105 -8.73 8.14 8.04
C GLU A 105 -9.20 6.69 8.33
N TYR A 106 -10.48 6.41 8.10
CA TYR A 106 -11.03 5.06 8.28
C TYR A 106 -10.25 4.00 7.47
N MET A 107 -9.63 4.41 6.36
CA MET A 107 -8.79 3.51 5.55
C MET A 107 -7.45 3.22 6.23
N LEU A 108 -6.86 4.18 6.97
CA LEU A 108 -5.67 3.95 7.79
C LEU A 108 -6.00 3.00 8.95
N GLN A 109 -7.18 3.16 9.58
CA GLN A 109 -7.66 2.23 10.61
C GLN A 109 -7.84 0.82 10.02
N LYS A 110 -8.45 0.71 8.83
CA LYS A 110 -8.61 -0.57 8.14
C LYS A 110 -7.26 -1.23 7.83
N PHE A 111 -6.26 -0.46 7.39
CA PHE A 111 -4.90 -0.97 7.16
C PHE A 111 -4.27 -1.50 8.45
N LYS A 112 -4.41 -0.75 9.56
CA LYS A 112 -3.98 -1.18 10.89
C LYS A 112 -4.61 -2.52 11.30
N GLU A 113 -5.93 -2.65 11.12
CA GLU A 113 -6.69 -3.85 11.47
C GLU A 113 -6.23 -5.08 10.69
N VAL A 114 -6.17 -4.99 9.35
CA VAL A 114 -5.82 -6.13 8.49
C VAL A 114 -4.39 -6.61 8.73
N LEU A 115 -3.48 -5.70 9.07
CA LEU A 115 -2.12 -6.01 9.46
C LEU A 115 -1.99 -6.52 10.90
N ARG A 116 -3.00 -6.32 11.75
CA ARG A 116 -2.91 -6.48 13.21
C ARG A 116 -1.76 -5.66 13.81
N ALA A 117 -1.59 -4.45 13.29
CA ALA A 117 -0.48 -3.59 13.71
C ALA A 117 -0.83 -2.84 15.01
N ASP A 118 0.04 -2.93 16.02
CA ASP A 118 -0.07 -2.10 17.22
C ASP A 118 0.74 -0.81 17.05
N THR A 119 0.20 0.10 16.25
CA THR A 119 0.79 1.41 15.98
C THR A 119 -0.29 2.49 16.01
N SER A 120 0.08 3.70 16.41
CA SER A 120 -0.82 4.86 16.38
C SER A 120 -0.82 5.51 14.99
N ILE A 121 -1.94 6.12 14.63
CA ILE A 121 -2.01 7.03 13.49
C ILE A 121 -1.48 8.39 13.98
N GLY A 122 -0.47 8.90 13.28
CA GLY A 122 0.06 10.24 13.49
C GLY A 122 -0.69 11.25 12.63
N TYR A 123 -0.72 12.52 13.06
CA TYR A 123 -1.38 13.61 12.34
C TYR A 123 -0.38 14.74 12.08
N ASP A 124 -0.41 15.31 10.87
CA ASP A 124 0.58 16.31 10.46
C ASP A 124 0.15 17.76 10.70
N GLY A 125 -1.02 17.98 11.29
CA GLY A 125 -1.60 19.32 11.54
C GLY A 125 -2.08 20.06 10.29
N ARG A 126 -1.88 19.47 9.08
CA ARG A 126 -2.33 20.03 7.78
C ARG A 126 -3.57 19.32 7.22
N GLY A 127 -4.17 18.44 8.00
CA GLY A 127 -5.36 17.70 7.62
C GLY A 127 -5.09 16.31 7.05
N CYS A 128 -3.90 15.76 7.30
CA CYS A 128 -3.55 14.39 6.91
C CYS A 128 -3.25 13.52 8.11
N GLY A 129 -3.66 12.25 8.04
CA GLY A 129 -3.26 11.19 8.94
C GLY A 129 -2.22 10.28 8.26
N GLN A 130 -1.31 9.73 9.05
CA GLN A 130 -0.30 8.78 8.60
C GLN A 130 -0.24 7.57 9.53
N ILE A 131 -0.18 6.38 8.93
CA ILE A 131 0.20 5.16 9.63
C ILE A 131 1.56 4.69 9.12
N ALA A 132 2.42 4.22 10.03
CA ALA A 132 3.72 3.65 9.68
C ALA A 132 3.96 2.35 10.44
N VAL A 133 4.29 1.29 9.73
CA VAL A 133 4.70 0.00 10.30
C VAL A 133 6.16 -0.27 9.96
N ARG A 134 6.84 -1.05 10.80
CA ARG A 134 8.25 -1.39 10.62
C ARG A 134 8.43 -2.88 10.42
N SER A 135 8.86 -3.29 9.22
CA SER A 135 9.18 -4.67 8.89
C SER A 135 10.09 -4.75 7.67
N ASN A 136 11.21 -5.44 7.79
CA ASN A 136 12.06 -5.75 6.63
C ASN A 136 11.39 -6.81 5.75
N ILE A 137 10.72 -7.79 6.36
CA ILE A 137 10.01 -8.87 5.65
C ILE A 137 8.94 -8.27 4.74
N MET A 138 8.08 -7.41 5.30
CA MET A 138 7.03 -6.74 4.52
C MET A 138 7.60 -5.86 3.41
N ALA A 139 8.72 -5.15 3.66
CA ALA A 139 9.37 -4.34 2.63
C ALA A 139 9.98 -5.21 1.51
N GLU A 140 10.52 -6.38 1.83
CA GLU A 140 11.03 -7.36 0.86
C GLU A 140 9.90 -7.97 0.04
N ASP A 141 8.78 -8.30 0.67
CA ASP A 141 7.58 -8.80 -0.03
C ASP A 141 7.00 -7.73 -0.97
N LEU A 142 6.88 -6.49 -0.52
CA LEU A 142 6.41 -5.36 -1.34
C LEU A 142 7.35 -5.04 -2.51
N ALA A 143 8.66 -5.24 -2.34
CA ALA A 143 9.64 -5.00 -3.41
C ALA A 143 9.43 -5.92 -4.62
N LYS A 144 8.86 -7.13 -4.44
CA LYS A 144 8.49 -8.06 -5.53
C LYS A 144 7.46 -7.44 -6.48
N TYR A 145 6.65 -6.50 -5.97
CA TYR A 145 5.59 -5.80 -6.69
C TYR A 145 5.97 -4.35 -7.06
N GLY A 146 7.26 -4.00 -6.98
CA GLY A 146 7.74 -2.66 -7.35
C GLY A 146 7.54 -1.56 -6.29
N VAL A 147 7.04 -1.90 -5.09
CA VAL A 147 6.92 -0.95 -3.98
C VAL A 147 8.24 -0.88 -3.21
N ILE A 148 9.13 -0.06 -3.69
CA ILE A 148 10.52 0.12 -3.21
C ILE A 148 10.77 1.55 -2.72
N PRO A 149 11.86 1.81 -1.98
CA PRO A 149 12.26 3.17 -1.66
C PRO A 149 12.40 4.04 -2.92
N ARG A 150 11.86 5.28 -2.88
CA ARG A 150 11.86 6.22 -4.02
C ARG A 150 11.13 5.72 -5.26
N LYS A 151 10.09 4.91 -5.10
CA LYS A 151 9.32 4.28 -6.18
C LYS A 151 8.69 5.25 -7.18
N SER A 152 8.50 6.53 -6.82
CA SER A 152 7.72 7.52 -7.60
C SER A 152 8.14 7.65 -9.07
N TYR A 153 9.33 7.20 -9.43
CA TYR A 153 9.85 7.23 -10.80
C TYR A 153 9.87 5.87 -11.50
N HIS A 154 9.47 4.80 -10.82
CA HIS A 154 9.65 3.42 -11.29
C HIS A 154 8.42 2.54 -11.07
N THR A 155 7.23 3.15 -10.90
CA THR A 155 5.99 2.38 -10.72
C THR A 155 5.51 1.75 -12.01
N TYR A 156 4.98 0.53 -11.91
CA TYR A 156 4.37 -0.25 -12.98
C TYR A 156 3.22 -1.08 -12.40
N LEU A 157 2.36 -1.64 -13.25
CA LEU A 157 1.31 -2.55 -12.80
C LEU A 157 1.93 -3.94 -12.54
N PRO A 158 1.91 -4.45 -11.30
CA PRO A 158 2.57 -5.70 -10.97
C PRO A 158 1.85 -6.91 -11.58
N GLU A 159 2.60 -7.97 -11.85
CA GLU A 159 2.03 -9.27 -12.21
C GLU A 159 1.48 -9.96 -10.96
N ILE A 160 0.17 -10.16 -10.93
CA ILE A 160 -0.54 -10.86 -9.85
C ILE A 160 -1.65 -11.74 -10.45
N PRO A 161 -2.26 -12.67 -9.68
CA PRO A 161 -3.39 -13.43 -10.18
C PRO A 161 -4.55 -12.50 -10.61
N ASN A 162 -5.06 -12.74 -11.81
CA ASN A 162 -5.99 -11.83 -12.51
C ASN A 162 -7.25 -11.52 -11.70
N GLN A 163 -7.71 -12.48 -10.89
CA GLN A 163 -8.89 -12.31 -10.03
C GLN A 163 -8.72 -11.24 -8.94
N TYR A 164 -7.50 -10.80 -8.63
CA TYR A 164 -7.21 -9.76 -7.64
C TYR A 164 -6.81 -8.42 -8.27
N MET A 165 -6.58 -8.36 -9.58
CA MET A 165 -6.11 -7.14 -10.25
C MET A 165 -7.09 -5.96 -10.08
N TRP A 166 -8.40 -6.23 -10.03
CA TRP A 166 -9.42 -5.20 -9.81
C TRP A 166 -9.28 -4.50 -8.47
N HIS A 167 -8.86 -5.25 -7.47
CA HIS A 167 -8.62 -4.70 -6.14
C HIS A 167 -7.33 -3.86 -6.12
N VAL A 168 -6.28 -4.25 -6.86
CA VAL A 168 -5.07 -3.42 -7.03
C VAL A 168 -5.42 -2.14 -7.79
N LEU A 169 -6.16 -2.23 -8.91
CA LEU A 169 -6.58 -1.05 -9.66
C LEU A 169 -7.44 -0.11 -8.83
N ARG A 170 -8.34 -0.64 -7.98
CA ARG A 170 -9.13 0.16 -7.05
C ARG A 170 -8.24 0.87 -6.02
N GLY A 171 -7.24 0.20 -5.47
CA GLY A 171 -6.28 0.81 -4.54
C GLY A 171 -5.46 1.94 -5.20
N ILE A 172 -4.96 1.72 -6.44
CA ILE A 172 -4.27 2.76 -7.22
C ILE A 172 -5.24 3.92 -7.52
N PHE A 173 -6.49 3.62 -7.92
CA PHE A 173 -7.50 4.63 -8.18
C PHE A 173 -7.84 5.44 -6.95
N ASP A 174 -7.94 4.82 -5.79
CA ASP A 174 -8.24 5.51 -4.54
C ASP A 174 -7.10 6.42 -4.09
N GLY A 175 -5.84 6.06 -4.33
CA GLY A 175 -4.69 6.94 -4.10
C GLY A 175 -4.60 8.04 -5.18
N ASP A 176 -4.07 7.69 -6.34
CA ASP A 176 -3.70 8.63 -7.41
C ASP A 176 -4.76 8.84 -8.49
N GLY A 177 -5.96 8.25 -8.35
CA GLY A 177 -7.04 8.42 -9.31
C GLY A 177 -7.98 9.58 -8.97
N SER A 178 -8.75 9.99 -9.95
CA SER A 178 -9.82 10.98 -9.80
C SER A 178 -11.06 10.56 -10.59
N ILE A 179 -12.23 10.86 -10.06
CA ILE A 179 -13.50 10.78 -10.77
C ILE A 179 -14.21 12.14 -10.71
N LEU A 180 -14.63 12.60 -11.87
CA LEU A 180 -15.41 13.82 -12.04
C LEU A 180 -16.79 13.42 -12.55
N ALA A 181 -17.86 13.85 -11.88
CA ALA A 181 -19.23 13.71 -12.33
C ALA A 181 -20.05 14.85 -11.73
N LYS A 182 -20.17 15.95 -12.47
CA LYS A 182 -20.89 17.13 -11.97
C LYS A 182 -21.45 18.01 -13.08
N PRO A 183 -22.57 18.69 -12.83
CA PRO A 183 -23.04 19.74 -13.74
C PRO A 183 -22.03 20.89 -13.80
N SER A 184 -21.91 21.48 -14.98
CA SER A 184 -21.09 22.67 -15.23
C SER A 184 -21.89 23.63 -16.10
N PRO A 185 -22.19 24.86 -15.64
CA PRO A 185 -22.87 25.86 -16.46
C PRO A 185 -21.95 26.26 -17.61
N ASN A 186 -22.48 26.30 -18.82
CA ASN A 186 -21.84 26.90 -19.98
C ASN A 186 -22.12 28.41 -20.01
N ASN A 187 -21.24 29.17 -20.69
CA ASN A 187 -21.41 30.60 -20.91
C ASN A 187 -22.65 30.94 -21.76
N ASP A 188 -23.22 29.96 -22.46
CA ASP A 188 -24.42 30.05 -23.28
C ASP A 188 -25.73 29.66 -22.57
N GLY A 189 -25.64 29.37 -21.25
CA GLY A 189 -26.81 29.01 -20.42
C GLY A 189 -27.22 27.54 -20.51
N HIS A 190 -26.55 26.71 -21.30
CA HIS A 190 -26.81 25.27 -21.35
C HIS A 190 -26.04 24.54 -20.23
N ASN A 191 -26.73 23.67 -19.50
CA ASN A 191 -26.09 22.80 -18.51
C ASN A 191 -25.35 21.67 -19.19
N ARG A 192 -24.02 21.66 -19.08
CA ARG A 192 -23.18 20.54 -19.47
C ARG A 192 -22.91 19.68 -18.24
N PHE A 193 -22.87 18.35 -18.41
CA PHE A 193 -22.41 17.45 -17.34
C PHE A 193 -20.98 17.00 -17.67
N LEU A 194 -20.05 17.32 -16.77
CA LEU A 194 -18.65 16.91 -16.90
C LEU A 194 -18.48 15.54 -16.26
N HIS A 195 -17.86 14.64 -16.99
CA HIS A 195 -17.51 13.32 -16.51
C HIS A 195 -16.12 12.90 -17.01
N CYS A 196 -15.33 12.31 -16.14
CA CYS A 196 -14.02 11.76 -16.48
C CYS A 196 -13.55 10.88 -15.33
N VAL A 197 -12.92 9.78 -15.65
CA VAL A 197 -12.05 9.03 -14.71
C VAL A 197 -10.63 9.26 -15.17
N SER A 198 -9.73 9.60 -14.24
CA SER A 198 -8.30 9.74 -14.55
C SER A 198 -7.43 9.10 -13.48
N PHE A 199 -6.19 8.77 -13.86
CA PHE A 199 -5.11 8.30 -13.01
C PHE A 199 -3.88 9.15 -13.28
N CYS A 200 -3.06 9.39 -12.26
CA CYS A 200 -1.76 10.03 -12.40
C CYS A 200 -0.64 9.08 -11.93
N GLY A 201 0.50 9.12 -12.61
CA GLY A 201 1.65 8.29 -12.25
C GLY A 201 2.75 8.31 -13.28
N THR A 202 3.65 7.32 -13.23
CA THR A 202 4.68 7.18 -14.27
C THR A 202 4.03 6.82 -15.61
N HIS A 203 4.68 7.18 -16.72
CA HIS A 203 4.22 6.81 -18.07
C HIS A 203 3.98 5.29 -18.16
N LYS A 204 4.93 4.49 -17.68
CA LYS A 204 4.84 3.02 -17.67
C LYS A 204 3.60 2.51 -16.93
N LEU A 205 3.33 3.00 -15.72
CA LEU A 205 2.14 2.60 -14.96
C LEU A 205 0.85 2.98 -15.70
N MET A 206 0.78 4.18 -16.28
CA MET A 206 -0.40 4.64 -17.01
C MET A 206 -0.63 3.81 -18.28
N GLU A 207 0.43 3.47 -19.02
CA GLU A 207 0.32 2.57 -20.18
C GLU A 207 -0.12 1.16 -19.77
N ASP A 208 0.45 0.60 -18.71
CA ASP A 208 0.08 -0.73 -18.21
C ASP A 208 -1.40 -0.78 -17.83
N ILE A 209 -1.89 0.23 -17.09
CA ILE A 209 -3.31 0.33 -16.72
C ILE A 209 -4.17 0.49 -17.97
N SER A 210 -3.80 1.36 -18.92
CA SER A 210 -4.52 1.56 -20.18
C SER A 210 -4.66 0.26 -20.97
N ASN A 211 -3.55 -0.46 -21.13
CA ASN A 211 -3.51 -1.74 -21.83
C ASN A 211 -4.36 -2.79 -21.11
N TYR A 212 -4.22 -2.90 -19.79
CA TYR A 212 -4.98 -3.87 -18.99
C TYR A 212 -6.49 -3.62 -19.09
N LEU A 213 -6.94 -2.38 -18.92
CA LEU A 213 -8.35 -2.01 -19.00
C LEU A 213 -8.92 -2.30 -20.41
N TYR A 214 -8.20 -1.90 -21.46
CA TYR A 214 -8.64 -2.12 -22.83
C TYR A 214 -8.72 -3.61 -23.21
N THR A 215 -7.77 -4.41 -22.72
CA THR A 215 -7.71 -5.85 -23.05
C THR A 215 -8.71 -6.67 -22.24
N ASN A 216 -8.97 -6.32 -20.99
CA ASN A 216 -9.78 -7.15 -20.08
C ASN A 216 -11.21 -6.63 -19.85
N LEU A 217 -11.47 -5.37 -20.13
CA LEU A 217 -12.82 -4.79 -20.18
C LEU A 217 -13.16 -4.51 -21.64
N ALA A 218 -14.37 -4.80 -22.05
CA ALA A 218 -14.84 -4.50 -23.41
C ALA A 218 -14.98 -2.97 -23.65
N PHE A 219 -13.93 -2.21 -23.39
CA PHE A 219 -13.91 -0.76 -23.57
C PHE A 219 -14.09 -0.41 -25.05
N LYS A 220 -14.94 0.56 -25.32
CA LYS A 220 -15.15 1.10 -26.67
C LYS A 220 -13.94 1.85 -27.17
N GLN A 221 -13.19 2.47 -26.26
CA GLN A 221 -12.00 3.25 -26.58
C GLN A 221 -10.87 2.92 -25.62
N LYS A 222 -9.66 2.71 -26.16
CA LYS A 222 -8.48 2.57 -25.31
C LYS A 222 -8.25 3.88 -24.54
N PRO A 223 -8.11 3.83 -23.20
CA PRO A 223 -7.83 5.01 -22.41
C PRO A 223 -6.58 5.73 -22.89
N THR A 224 -6.65 7.05 -23.04
CA THR A 224 -5.55 7.86 -23.57
C THR A 224 -4.59 8.24 -22.44
N VAL A 225 -3.29 8.07 -22.70
CA VAL A 225 -2.21 8.51 -21.80
C VAL A 225 -1.66 9.83 -22.34
N TYR A 226 -1.57 10.83 -21.47
CA TYR A 226 -1.05 12.17 -21.74
C TYR A 226 0.22 12.39 -20.93
N ASP A 227 1.32 12.76 -21.58
CA ASP A 227 2.57 13.12 -20.93
C ASP A 227 2.63 14.62 -20.66
N TYR A 228 2.99 15.00 -19.45
CA TYR A 228 3.24 16.39 -19.09
C TYR A 228 4.70 16.74 -19.39
N LYS A 229 4.94 17.67 -20.32
CA LYS A 229 6.28 18.04 -20.80
C LYS A 229 7.27 18.48 -19.71
N ASP A 230 6.75 19.07 -18.62
CA ASP A 230 7.55 19.63 -17.53
C ASP A 230 7.56 18.79 -16.25
N ARG A 231 6.96 17.59 -16.30
CA ARG A 231 6.84 16.70 -15.14
C ARG A 231 7.12 15.26 -15.59
N GLN A 232 7.80 14.49 -14.75
CA GLN A 232 7.97 13.04 -14.97
C GLN A 232 6.69 12.27 -14.57
N LEU A 233 5.54 12.82 -14.94
CA LEU A 233 4.23 12.27 -14.64
C LEU A 233 3.39 12.24 -15.91
N SER A 234 2.57 11.22 -16.03
CA SER A 234 1.57 11.06 -17.07
C SER A 234 0.19 10.95 -16.46
N GLU A 235 -0.82 11.31 -17.22
CA GLU A 235 -2.23 11.17 -16.85
C GLU A 235 -2.93 10.24 -17.84
N LEU A 236 -3.62 9.23 -17.33
CA LEU A 236 -4.53 8.39 -18.09
C LEU A 236 -5.95 8.90 -17.94
N LYS A 237 -6.72 8.98 -19.03
CA LYS A 237 -8.13 9.42 -19.02
C LYS A 237 -9.06 8.41 -19.66
N ILE A 238 -10.20 8.18 -18.98
CA ILE A 238 -11.36 7.47 -19.49
C ILE A 238 -12.49 8.50 -19.57
N GLN A 239 -13.00 8.77 -20.76
CA GLN A 239 -13.98 9.83 -21.01
C GLN A 239 -15.28 9.32 -21.63
N ASN A 240 -15.28 8.12 -22.21
CA ASN A 240 -16.48 7.51 -22.74
C ASN A 240 -17.40 7.07 -21.59
N ILE A 241 -18.71 7.34 -21.69
CA ILE A 241 -19.69 7.07 -20.63
C ILE A 241 -19.76 5.57 -20.31
N ASP A 242 -19.83 4.73 -21.34
CA ASP A 242 -19.92 3.28 -21.14
C ASP A 242 -18.65 2.72 -20.54
N ASP A 243 -17.49 3.23 -20.95
CA ASP A 243 -16.18 2.80 -20.41
C ASP A 243 -16.00 3.23 -18.96
N ILE A 244 -16.47 4.43 -18.57
CA ILE A 244 -16.50 4.87 -17.16
C ILE A 244 -17.41 3.97 -16.35
N TYR A 245 -18.59 3.64 -16.88
CA TYR A 245 -19.53 2.74 -16.21
C TYR A 245 -18.92 1.36 -16.01
N LEU A 246 -18.38 0.75 -17.08
CA LEU A 246 -17.71 -0.55 -17.00
C LEU A 246 -16.57 -0.54 -15.99
N PHE A 247 -15.71 0.47 -16.03
CA PHE A 247 -14.62 0.62 -15.05
C PHE A 247 -15.17 0.63 -13.62
N GLY A 248 -16.16 1.49 -13.33
CA GLY A 248 -16.74 1.61 -12.00
C GLY A 248 -17.40 0.32 -11.52
N ILE A 249 -18.15 -0.36 -12.39
CA ILE A 249 -18.76 -1.66 -12.03
C ILE A 249 -17.67 -2.66 -11.65
N TYR A 250 -16.59 -2.77 -12.43
CA TYR A 250 -15.54 -3.75 -12.16
C TYR A 250 -14.75 -3.48 -10.88
N ILE A 251 -14.38 -2.23 -10.62
CA ILE A 251 -13.60 -1.93 -9.39
C ILE A 251 -14.44 -1.96 -8.10
N TYR A 252 -15.78 -1.76 -8.21
CA TYR A 252 -16.65 -1.72 -7.02
C TYR A 252 -17.53 -2.95 -6.83
N LYS A 253 -17.68 -3.82 -7.85
CA LYS A 253 -18.53 -5.02 -7.74
C LYS A 253 -18.02 -5.97 -6.65
N GLY A 254 -18.84 -6.16 -5.62
CA GLY A 254 -18.50 -7.02 -4.48
C GLY A 254 -17.35 -6.50 -3.60
N ALA A 255 -16.91 -5.26 -3.83
CA ALA A 255 -15.84 -4.64 -3.04
C ALA A 255 -16.33 -4.30 -1.62
N THR A 256 -15.48 -4.57 -0.63
CA THR A 256 -15.72 -4.22 0.77
C THR A 256 -14.80 -3.09 1.26
N ILE A 257 -13.75 -2.78 0.50
CA ILE A 257 -12.73 -1.77 0.83
C ILE A 257 -12.58 -0.78 -0.33
N PHE A 258 -12.94 0.48 -0.11
CA PHE A 258 -12.83 1.58 -1.09
C PHE A 258 -13.00 2.93 -0.42
N LEU A 259 -12.60 4.03 -1.09
CA LEU A 259 -12.86 5.38 -0.62
C LEU A 259 -14.31 5.79 -0.89
N ASN A 260 -15.10 5.94 0.17
CA ASN A 260 -16.54 6.26 0.11
C ASN A 260 -16.84 7.49 -0.75
N ARG A 261 -15.97 8.53 -0.70
CA ARG A 261 -16.14 9.77 -1.48
C ARG A 261 -16.07 9.53 -2.98
N LYS A 262 -15.18 8.63 -3.46
CA LYS A 262 -15.06 8.32 -4.89
C LYS A 262 -16.19 7.40 -5.35
N TYR A 263 -16.55 6.43 -4.53
CA TYR A 263 -17.71 5.57 -4.80
C TYR A 263 -19.00 6.38 -4.91
N LYS A 264 -19.22 7.37 -4.02
CA LYS A 264 -20.38 8.25 -4.11
C LYS A 264 -20.45 9.00 -5.42
N ILE A 265 -19.33 9.56 -5.91
CA ILE A 265 -19.29 10.25 -7.21
C ILE A 265 -19.63 9.28 -8.36
N PHE A 266 -19.20 8.03 -8.28
CA PHE A 266 -19.58 7.01 -9.26
C PHE A 266 -21.09 6.72 -9.23
N LEU A 267 -21.71 6.67 -8.05
CA LEU A 267 -23.17 6.53 -7.93
C LEU A 267 -23.91 7.74 -8.51
N ASP A 268 -23.44 8.96 -8.25
CA ASP A 268 -24.00 10.19 -8.84
C ASP A 268 -23.88 10.18 -10.38
N PHE A 269 -22.77 9.66 -10.92
CA PHE A 269 -22.58 9.44 -12.36
C PHE A 269 -23.61 8.44 -12.92
N LYS A 270 -23.77 7.26 -12.26
CA LYS A 270 -24.77 6.27 -12.65
C LYS A 270 -26.17 6.85 -12.68
N GLN A 271 -26.54 7.57 -11.63
CA GLN A 271 -27.86 8.20 -11.51
C GLN A 271 -28.10 9.20 -12.64
N HIS A 272 -27.09 10.04 -12.95
CA HIS A 272 -27.23 11.07 -14.00
C HIS A 272 -27.50 10.46 -15.39
N TYR A 273 -26.84 9.35 -15.70
CA TYR A 273 -26.99 8.69 -17.00
C TYR A 273 -28.02 7.55 -17.03
N ASN A 274 -28.78 7.34 -15.92
CA ASN A 274 -29.75 6.25 -15.75
C ASN A 274 -29.14 4.86 -16.07
N LEU A 275 -27.93 4.60 -15.53
CA LEU A 275 -27.20 3.34 -15.68
C LEU A 275 -27.48 2.43 -14.47
N ASP A 276 -28.00 1.23 -14.71
CA ASP A 276 -28.37 0.26 -13.66
C ASP A 276 -27.20 -0.62 -13.16
#